data_a4614b5c568c6419fe0610c03b3327aa
#
_entry.id   a4614b5c568c6419fe0610c03b3327aa
#
_cell.length_a   1.000
_cell.length_b   1.000
_cell.length_c   1.000
_cell.angle_alpha   90.00
_cell.angle_beta   90.00
_cell.angle_gamma   90.00
#
_symmetry.space_group_name_H-M   'P 1'
#
loop_
_entity.id
_entity.type
_entity.pdbx_description
1 polymer ?
#
loop_
_entity_poly.entity_id
_entity_poly.type
_entity_poly.pdbx_seq_one_letter_code
_entity_poly.pdbx_strand_id
1 'polypeptide(L)'
;MYTNKMISFVKLVFGVLGAIMLGTTPVWAHAANQGFVLLLPTTAYIAGGTVTVALTILLLIFAKPGAIDAVMQPVPLRFRASTLPLRDWSQSTGALCLALLILIGLRGPTDPQANLLPLVIWTVWWMLFFVVQALIFDLWSWINPFPAVHRILMSEHRVILNLPSRLSIWPAVVLMAAFQGFVLADTAPNDPDRLAVFALGYWALTLGGMTVFGREAWLKQVECFSVLFALIGLIRMGRSNRLGLPGWQLLQDRDHDLSHAIFVVII
;
A
#
# COMPACT_ATOMS: atom_id res chain seq x y z
N MET A 1 9.70 -12.09 -28.55
CA MET A 1 9.11 -10.74 -28.42
C MET A 1 9.14 -10.24 -26.97
N TYR A 2 9.09 -11.11 -25.97
CA TYR A 2 9.13 -10.78 -24.53
C TYR A 2 10.49 -10.26 -24.02
N THR A 3 11.59 -10.78 -24.51
CA THR A 3 12.95 -10.40 -24.10
C THR A 3 13.28 -8.94 -24.34
N ASN A 4 12.80 -8.34 -25.43
CA ASN A 4 13.08 -6.94 -25.74
C ASN A 4 12.32 -5.95 -24.84
N LYS A 5 11.10 -6.29 -24.38
CA LYS A 5 10.33 -5.44 -23.45
C LYS A 5 10.95 -5.46 -22.06
N MET A 6 11.42 -6.62 -21.61
CA MET A 6 12.07 -6.77 -20.29
C MET A 6 13.43 -6.03 -20.26
N ILE A 7 14.22 -6.09 -21.33
CA ILE A 7 15.48 -5.35 -21.43
C ILE A 7 15.23 -3.82 -21.44
N SER A 8 14.18 -3.36 -22.11
CA SER A 8 13.80 -1.94 -22.10
C SER A 8 13.33 -1.48 -20.71
N PHE A 9 12.58 -2.30 -20.00
CA PHE A 9 12.15 -2.00 -18.63
C PHE A 9 13.33 -1.91 -17.66
N VAL A 10 14.27 -2.87 -17.73
CA VAL A 10 15.49 -2.86 -16.90
C VAL A 10 16.34 -1.63 -17.20
N LYS A 11 16.52 -1.25 -18.46
CA LYS A 11 17.24 -0.02 -18.84
C LYS A 11 16.57 1.24 -18.33
N LEU A 12 15.23 1.29 -18.33
CA LEU A 12 14.46 2.42 -17.78
C LEU A 12 14.65 2.53 -16.26
N VAL A 13 14.55 1.42 -15.52
CA VAL A 13 14.73 1.39 -14.08
C VAL A 13 16.15 1.78 -13.68
N PHE A 14 17.18 1.27 -14.35
CA PHE A 14 18.56 1.67 -14.09
C PHE A 14 18.85 3.11 -14.50
N GLY A 15 18.23 3.62 -15.56
CA GLY A 15 18.33 5.02 -15.97
C GLY A 15 17.72 5.97 -14.95
N VAL A 16 16.56 5.64 -14.40
CA VAL A 16 15.86 6.43 -13.36
C VAL A 16 16.62 6.38 -12.04
N LEU A 17 17.09 5.20 -11.60
CA LEU A 17 17.94 5.05 -10.41
C LEU A 17 19.26 5.82 -10.54
N GLY A 18 19.89 5.79 -11.72
CA GLY A 18 21.10 6.56 -11.99
C GLY A 18 20.87 8.07 -11.96
N ALA A 19 19.74 8.55 -12.49
CA ALA A 19 19.37 9.96 -12.46
C ALA A 19 19.07 10.47 -11.03
N ILE A 20 18.44 9.64 -10.19
CA ILE A 20 18.18 9.95 -8.77
C ILE A 20 19.50 10.05 -7.99
N MET A 21 20.47 9.17 -8.27
CA MET A 21 21.77 9.17 -7.55
C MET A 21 22.67 10.36 -7.94
N LEU A 22 22.48 10.96 -9.11
CA LEU A 22 23.28 12.11 -9.57
C LEU A 22 22.75 13.47 -9.06
N GLY A 23 21.55 13.52 -8.49
CA GLY A 23 20.90 14.76 -8.05
C GLY A 23 20.89 15.02 -6.54
N THR A 24 21.53 14.21 -5.70
CA THR A 24 21.48 14.38 -4.25
C THR A 24 22.51 15.42 -3.76
N THR A 25 22.09 16.69 -3.73
CA THR A 25 22.63 17.62 -2.73
C THR A 25 22.27 17.11 -1.32
N PRO A 26 23.17 17.20 -0.33
CA PRO A 26 22.82 16.76 1.03
C PRO A 26 21.72 17.67 1.58
N VAL A 27 20.49 17.17 1.54
CA VAL A 27 19.37 17.79 2.27
C VAL A 27 19.53 17.36 3.72
N TRP A 28 19.82 18.34 4.58
CA TRP A 28 19.76 18.15 6.02
C TRP A 28 18.30 17.94 6.42
N ALA A 29 17.85 16.69 6.36
CA ALA A 29 16.56 16.31 6.89
C ALA A 29 16.62 16.48 8.42
N HIS A 30 15.71 17.27 8.96
CA HIS A 30 15.59 17.49 10.40
C HIS A 30 15.45 16.15 11.11
N ALA A 31 16.43 15.84 11.95
CA ALA A 31 16.50 14.61 12.74
C ALA A 31 15.52 14.71 13.93
N ALA A 32 14.25 14.52 13.65
CA ALA A 32 13.28 14.18 14.68
C ALA A 32 13.42 12.68 14.99
N ASN A 33 13.86 12.35 16.20
CA ASN A 33 14.05 10.98 16.74
C ASN A 33 15.31 10.21 16.32
N GLN A 34 16.48 10.82 16.49
CA GLN A 34 17.78 10.13 16.33
C GLN A 34 18.08 9.01 17.35
N GLY A 35 17.28 8.84 18.39
CA GLY A 35 17.60 7.93 19.48
C GLY A 35 17.59 6.44 19.13
N PHE A 36 16.81 6.00 18.17
CA PHE A 36 16.69 4.57 17.81
C PHE A 36 17.59 4.14 16.64
N VAL A 37 17.95 5.05 15.75
CA VAL A 37 18.75 4.71 14.54
C VAL A 37 20.21 4.41 14.88
N LEU A 38 20.73 4.95 15.99
CA LEU A 38 22.12 4.77 16.43
C LEU A 38 22.46 3.36 16.96
N LEU A 39 21.45 2.52 17.22
CA LEU A 39 21.65 1.16 17.76
C LEU A 39 21.67 0.08 16.67
N LEU A 40 21.41 0.43 15.42
CA LEU A 40 21.37 -0.51 14.31
C LEU A 40 22.77 -0.65 13.69
N PRO A 41 23.32 -1.88 13.56
CA PRO A 41 24.62 -2.12 12.96
C PRO A 41 24.58 -1.83 11.45
N THR A 42 24.79 -0.58 11.05
CA THR A 42 24.71 -0.11 9.65
C THR A 42 25.55 -0.94 8.69
N THR A 43 26.72 -1.41 9.12
CA THR A 43 27.58 -2.29 8.32
C THR A 43 26.92 -3.62 7.97
N ALA A 44 26.15 -4.21 8.90
CA ALA A 44 25.41 -5.43 8.64
C ALA A 44 24.29 -5.22 7.63
N TYR A 45 23.57 -4.08 7.71
CA TYR A 45 22.52 -3.73 6.74
C TYR A 45 23.08 -3.46 5.35
N ILE A 46 24.19 -2.72 5.26
CA ILE A 46 24.87 -2.47 3.97
C ILE A 46 25.36 -3.80 3.37
N ALA A 47 26.02 -4.62 4.17
CA ALA A 47 26.49 -5.93 3.71
C ALA A 47 25.33 -6.83 3.25
N GLY A 48 24.28 -6.92 4.07
CA GLY A 48 23.07 -7.70 3.74
C GLY A 48 22.40 -7.23 2.47
N GLY A 49 22.21 -5.92 2.31
CA GLY A 49 21.67 -5.32 1.11
C GLY A 49 22.51 -5.60 -0.14
N THR A 50 23.82 -5.40 -0.02
CA THR A 50 24.77 -5.66 -1.12
C THR A 50 24.75 -7.14 -1.54
N VAL A 51 24.78 -8.06 -0.59
CA VAL A 51 24.71 -9.51 -0.86
C VAL A 51 23.38 -9.87 -1.53
N THR A 52 22.27 -9.34 -1.05
CA THR A 52 20.94 -9.59 -1.62
C THR A 52 20.87 -9.14 -3.08
N VAL A 53 21.34 -7.93 -3.39
CA VAL A 53 21.38 -7.42 -4.75
C VAL A 53 22.30 -8.28 -5.63
N ALA A 54 23.50 -8.60 -5.15
CA ALA A 54 24.43 -9.43 -5.89
C ALA A 54 23.86 -10.82 -6.20
N LEU A 55 23.25 -11.48 -5.22
CA LEU A 55 22.60 -12.80 -5.42
C LEU A 55 21.44 -12.71 -6.40
N THR A 56 20.63 -11.64 -6.35
CA THR A 56 19.53 -11.40 -7.29
C THR A 56 20.04 -11.26 -8.72
N ILE A 57 21.11 -10.49 -8.92
CA ILE A 57 21.74 -10.32 -10.23
C ILE A 57 22.31 -11.64 -10.74
N LEU A 58 23.04 -12.39 -9.92
CA LEU A 58 23.58 -13.69 -10.27
C LEU A 58 22.46 -14.67 -10.64
N LEU A 59 21.38 -14.73 -9.86
CA LEU A 59 20.23 -15.55 -10.17
C LEU A 59 19.62 -15.19 -11.53
N LEU A 60 19.45 -13.90 -11.84
CA LEU A 60 18.91 -13.45 -13.13
C LEU A 60 19.83 -13.79 -14.31
N ILE A 61 21.16 -13.79 -14.12
CA ILE A 61 22.13 -14.11 -15.17
C ILE A 61 22.19 -15.63 -15.43
N PHE A 62 22.17 -16.46 -14.38
CA PHE A 62 22.40 -17.90 -14.48
C PHE A 62 21.12 -18.74 -14.49
N ALA A 63 19.95 -18.17 -14.17
CA ALA A 63 18.69 -18.90 -14.22
C ALA A 63 18.33 -19.27 -15.66
N LYS A 64 18.03 -20.54 -15.88
CA LYS A 64 17.55 -21.03 -17.18
C LYS A 64 16.21 -20.36 -17.54
N PRO A 65 15.95 -20.06 -18.81
CA PRO A 65 14.64 -19.59 -19.25
C PRO A 65 13.54 -20.55 -18.76
N GLY A 66 12.50 -20.00 -18.14
CA GLY A 66 11.37 -20.76 -17.62
C GLY A 66 11.59 -21.41 -16.23
N ALA A 67 12.81 -21.41 -15.67
CA ALA A 67 13.06 -21.94 -14.33
C ALA A 67 12.33 -21.15 -13.25
N ILE A 68 12.32 -19.82 -13.37
CA ILE A 68 11.60 -18.93 -12.46
C ILE A 68 10.11 -19.19 -12.55
N ASP A 69 9.57 -19.28 -13.77
CA ASP A 69 8.16 -19.56 -14.00
C ASP A 69 7.72 -20.90 -13.40
N ALA A 70 8.56 -21.94 -13.54
CA ALA A 70 8.28 -23.28 -12.99
C ALA A 70 8.26 -23.27 -11.45
N VAL A 71 9.22 -22.60 -10.81
CA VAL A 71 9.31 -22.49 -9.36
C VAL A 71 8.19 -21.62 -8.77
N MET A 72 7.77 -20.60 -9.50
CA MET A 72 6.73 -19.67 -9.09
C MET A 72 5.30 -20.12 -9.42
N GLN A 73 5.11 -21.30 -10.00
CA GLN A 73 3.77 -21.84 -10.28
C GLN A 73 2.99 -22.10 -8.99
N PRO A 74 1.79 -21.53 -8.84
CA PRO A 74 0.99 -21.74 -7.64
C PRO A 74 0.28 -23.11 -7.68
N VAL A 75 0.16 -23.71 -6.50
CA VAL A 75 -0.57 -24.97 -6.29
C VAL A 75 -2.02 -24.66 -5.98
N PRO A 76 -3.00 -25.34 -6.60
CA PRO A 76 -4.42 -25.14 -6.29
C PRO A 76 -4.75 -25.72 -4.90
N LEU A 77 -5.48 -24.93 -4.09
CA LEU A 77 -6.01 -25.36 -2.79
C LEU A 77 -7.44 -25.84 -2.96
N ARG A 78 -7.82 -26.95 -2.31
CA ARG A 78 -9.17 -27.54 -2.40
C ARG A 78 -10.23 -26.88 -1.51
N PHE A 79 -9.86 -25.83 -0.75
CA PHE A 79 -10.78 -25.17 0.18
C PHE A 79 -11.44 -23.94 -0.45
N ARG A 80 -12.77 -23.94 -0.46
CA ARG A 80 -13.59 -22.79 -0.87
C ARG A 80 -14.44 -22.36 0.31
N ALA A 81 -14.00 -21.36 1.06
CA ALA A 81 -14.80 -20.75 2.11
C ALA A 81 -15.67 -19.64 1.51
N SER A 82 -16.98 -19.68 1.75
CA SER A 82 -17.87 -18.54 1.51
C SER A 82 -17.81 -17.60 2.71
N THR A 83 -17.22 -16.41 2.54
CA THR A 83 -16.88 -15.50 3.64
C THR A 83 -17.64 -14.17 3.60
N LEU A 84 -18.60 -14.01 2.66
CA LEU A 84 -19.28 -12.75 2.40
C LEU A 84 -19.91 -12.07 3.63
N PRO A 85 -20.73 -12.74 4.46
CA PRO A 85 -21.34 -12.07 5.59
C PRO A 85 -20.33 -11.67 6.68
N LEU A 86 -19.32 -12.50 6.91
CA LEU A 86 -18.26 -12.21 7.90
C LEU A 86 -17.43 -10.98 7.47
N ARG A 87 -17.21 -10.83 6.19
CA ARG A 87 -16.47 -9.68 5.64
C ARG A 87 -17.21 -8.37 5.87
N ASP A 88 -18.52 -8.36 5.71
CA ASP A 88 -19.32 -7.15 5.93
C ASP A 88 -19.32 -6.74 7.41
N TRP A 89 -19.40 -7.70 8.33
CA TRP A 89 -19.26 -7.46 9.75
C TRP A 89 -17.86 -6.94 10.12
N SER A 90 -16.81 -7.54 9.60
CA SER A 90 -15.44 -7.11 9.91
C SER A 90 -15.13 -5.71 9.35
N GLN A 91 -15.62 -5.34 8.17
CA GLN A 91 -15.53 -3.98 7.65
C GLN A 91 -16.29 -2.97 8.52
N SER A 92 -17.47 -3.34 9.04
CA SER A 92 -18.22 -2.48 9.96
C SER A 92 -17.48 -2.29 11.29
N THR A 93 -16.85 -3.34 11.80
CA THR A 93 -15.95 -3.25 12.96
C THR A 93 -14.76 -2.34 12.67
N GLY A 94 -14.13 -2.47 11.49
CA GLY A 94 -13.03 -1.59 11.06
C GLY A 94 -13.45 -0.11 11.00
N ALA A 95 -14.66 0.17 10.51
CA ALA A 95 -15.21 1.52 10.48
C ALA A 95 -15.46 2.07 11.90
N LEU A 96 -16.00 1.25 12.79
CA LEU A 96 -16.19 1.62 14.20
C LEU A 96 -14.85 1.88 14.89
N CYS A 97 -13.86 1.01 14.69
CA CYS A 97 -12.52 1.20 15.25
C CYS A 97 -11.88 2.51 14.76
N LEU A 98 -11.97 2.82 13.47
CA LEU A 98 -11.44 4.07 12.95
C LEU A 98 -12.16 5.29 13.54
N ALA A 99 -13.50 5.25 13.65
CA ALA A 99 -14.27 6.32 14.27
C ALA A 99 -13.87 6.55 15.74
N LEU A 100 -13.69 5.47 16.50
CA LEU A 100 -13.22 5.54 17.88
C LEU A 100 -11.79 6.08 17.99
N LEU A 101 -10.89 5.66 17.09
CA LEU A 101 -9.52 6.18 17.06
C LEU A 101 -9.49 7.68 16.74
N ILE A 102 -10.29 8.15 15.79
CA ILE A 102 -10.42 9.58 15.49
C ILE A 102 -10.94 10.34 16.72
N LEU A 103 -11.95 9.80 17.40
CA LEU A 103 -12.48 10.41 18.62
C LEU A 103 -11.43 10.48 19.74
N ILE A 104 -10.64 9.42 19.90
CA ILE A 104 -9.51 9.39 20.86
C ILE A 104 -8.44 10.40 20.47
N GLY A 105 -8.16 10.55 19.18
CA GLY A 105 -7.24 11.59 18.68
C GLY A 105 -7.69 12.98 19.10
N LEU A 106 -8.99 13.31 18.91
CA LEU A 106 -9.58 14.62 19.19
C LEU A 106 -9.83 14.92 20.68
N ARG A 107 -9.96 13.90 21.53
CA ARG A 107 -10.40 14.05 22.94
C ARG A 107 -9.43 13.46 23.95
N GLY A 108 -8.47 12.67 23.49
CA GLY A 108 -7.48 11.96 24.30
C GLY A 108 -6.29 12.83 24.68
N PRO A 109 -5.21 12.20 25.20
CA PRO A 109 -3.97 12.90 25.52
C PRO A 109 -3.37 13.56 24.28
N THR A 110 -2.82 14.77 24.46
CA THR A 110 -2.12 15.49 23.40
C THR A 110 -0.70 14.95 23.14
N ASP A 111 -0.15 14.19 24.07
CA ASP A 111 1.13 13.51 23.87
C ASP A 111 0.98 12.37 22.87
N PRO A 112 1.69 12.38 21.73
CA PRO A 112 1.63 11.35 20.72
C PRO A 112 1.97 9.93 21.22
N GLN A 113 2.81 9.82 22.27
CA GLN A 113 3.20 8.53 22.84
C GLN A 113 2.12 7.96 23.80
N ALA A 114 1.28 8.81 24.34
CA ALA A 114 0.17 8.42 25.23
C ALA A 114 -1.16 8.32 24.50
N ASN A 115 -1.26 8.80 23.26
CA ASN A 115 -2.49 8.76 22.46
C ASN A 115 -2.51 7.53 21.54
N LEU A 116 -3.65 6.81 21.56
CA LEU A 116 -3.78 5.57 20.81
C LEU A 116 -3.84 5.78 19.28
N LEU A 117 -4.32 6.94 18.80
CA LEU A 117 -4.45 7.20 17.36
C LEU A 117 -3.09 7.17 16.64
N PRO A 118 -2.08 7.99 17.00
CA PRO A 118 -0.78 7.95 16.35
C PRO A 118 -0.08 6.59 16.51
N LEU A 119 -0.21 5.95 17.68
CA LEU A 119 0.37 4.62 17.91
C LEU A 119 -0.21 3.56 16.96
N VAL A 120 -1.54 3.55 16.79
CA VAL A 120 -2.19 2.59 15.89
C VAL A 120 -1.89 2.91 14.43
N ILE A 121 -1.96 4.17 14.01
CA ILE A 121 -1.71 4.56 12.61
C ILE A 121 -0.26 4.24 12.21
N TRP A 122 0.72 4.66 12.99
CA TRP A 122 2.12 4.54 12.57
C TRP A 122 2.74 3.17 12.86
N THR A 123 2.31 2.49 13.94
CA THR A 123 2.91 1.20 14.32
C THR A 123 2.09 0.02 13.82
N VAL A 124 0.78 0.03 14.10
CA VAL A 124 -0.07 -1.14 13.76
C VAL A 124 -0.44 -1.11 12.29
N TRP A 125 -1.05 -0.01 11.84
CA TRP A 125 -1.56 0.08 10.47
C TRP A 125 -0.45 0.26 9.43
N TRP A 126 0.55 1.12 9.69
CA TRP A 126 1.62 1.37 8.72
C TRP A 126 2.70 0.27 8.69
N MET A 127 3.02 -0.38 9.81
CA MET A 127 4.05 -1.42 9.83
C MET A 127 3.47 -2.83 9.85
N LEU A 128 2.73 -3.20 10.91
CA LEU A 128 2.24 -4.57 11.08
C LEU A 128 1.27 -4.97 9.96
N PHE A 129 0.39 -4.04 9.59
CA PHE A 129 -0.61 -4.28 8.56
C PHE A 129 0.01 -4.54 7.18
N PHE A 130 1.05 -3.80 6.81
CA PHE A 130 1.83 -4.04 5.60
C PHE A 130 2.39 -5.46 5.53
N VAL A 131 3.02 -5.93 6.61
CA VAL A 131 3.60 -7.27 6.69
C VAL A 131 2.51 -8.34 6.53
N VAL A 132 1.41 -8.21 7.24
CA VAL A 132 0.29 -9.17 7.17
C VAL A 132 -0.32 -9.18 5.77
N GLN A 133 -0.56 -8.00 5.18
CA GLN A 133 -1.11 -7.84 3.83
C GLN A 133 -0.20 -8.42 2.76
N ALA A 134 1.12 -8.24 2.90
CA ALA A 134 2.11 -8.70 1.94
C ALA A 134 2.32 -10.21 1.98
N LEU A 135 2.26 -10.84 3.16
CA LEU A 135 2.71 -12.22 3.33
C LEU A 135 1.58 -13.21 3.61
N ILE A 136 0.58 -12.83 4.41
CA ILE A 136 -0.36 -13.78 5.01
C ILE A 136 -1.68 -13.82 4.25
N PHE A 137 -2.50 -12.77 4.36
CA PHE A 137 -3.82 -12.72 3.74
C PHE A 137 -4.27 -11.29 3.42
N ASP A 138 -5.36 -11.15 2.66
CA ASP A 138 -5.90 -9.86 2.23
C ASP A 138 -6.62 -9.14 3.37
N LEU A 139 -5.84 -8.64 4.33
CA LEU A 139 -6.34 -8.01 5.54
C LEU A 139 -7.17 -6.76 5.21
N TRP A 140 -6.70 -5.92 4.24
CA TRP A 140 -7.42 -4.70 3.86
C TRP A 140 -8.83 -4.96 3.37
N SER A 141 -9.03 -6.02 2.59
CA SER A 141 -10.36 -6.35 2.11
C SER A 141 -11.35 -6.70 3.22
N TRP A 142 -10.85 -7.13 4.38
CA TRP A 142 -11.66 -7.49 5.54
C TRP A 142 -11.97 -6.31 6.45
N ILE A 143 -11.00 -5.41 6.69
CA ILE A 143 -11.18 -4.35 7.69
C ILE A 143 -11.24 -2.94 7.07
N ASN A 144 -11.26 -2.83 5.75
CA ASN A 144 -11.43 -1.54 5.08
C ASN A 144 -12.70 -0.83 5.60
N PRO A 145 -12.57 0.35 6.22
CA PRO A 145 -13.70 1.02 6.86
C PRO A 145 -14.65 1.67 5.88
N PHE A 146 -14.19 1.99 4.67
CA PHE A 146 -14.92 2.81 3.71
C PHE A 146 -16.16 2.12 3.16
N PRO A 147 -16.13 0.84 2.71
CA PRO A 147 -17.29 0.17 2.16
C PRO A 147 -18.45 0.02 3.13
N ALA A 148 -18.14 -0.19 4.41
CA ALA A 148 -19.18 -0.40 5.44
C ALA A 148 -20.05 0.85 5.63
N VAL A 149 -19.41 2.01 5.81
CA VAL A 149 -20.12 3.28 6.03
C VAL A 149 -20.92 3.67 4.78
N HIS A 150 -20.34 3.48 3.59
CA HIS A 150 -21.04 3.73 2.35
C HIS A 150 -22.30 2.85 2.20
N ARG A 151 -22.26 1.57 2.60
CA ARG A 151 -23.45 0.69 2.58
C ARG A 151 -24.55 1.16 3.52
N ILE A 152 -24.18 1.64 4.71
CA ILE A 152 -25.13 2.12 5.72
C ILE A 152 -25.81 3.42 5.25
N LEU A 153 -25.02 4.34 4.70
CA LEU A 153 -25.51 5.67 4.30
C LEU A 153 -26.24 5.66 2.95
N MET A 154 -25.88 4.75 2.06
CA MET A 154 -26.28 4.77 0.64
C MET A 154 -26.74 3.39 0.16
N SER A 155 -27.85 2.87 0.73
CA SER A 155 -28.36 1.53 0.42
C SER A 155 -28.81 1.34 -1.05
N GLU A 156 -29.29 2.42 -1.69
CA GLU A 156 -29.72 2.43 -3.10
C GLU A 156 -29.01 3.56 -3.86
N HIS A 157 -27.73 3.38 -4.13
CA HIS A 157 -26.97 4.46 -4.75
C HIS A 157 -26.83 4.25 -6.27
N ARG A 158 -27.23 5.26 -7.04
CA ARG A 158 -26.92 5.38 -8.47
C ARG A 158 -25.62 6.15 -8.64
N VAL A 159 -24.70 5.58 -9.40
CA VAL A 159 -23.45 6.27 -9.79
C VAL A 159 -23.83 7.58 -10.53
N ILE A 160 -23.32 8.70 -10.05
CA ILE A 160 -23.60 10.01 -10.65
C ILE A 160 -22.70 10.26 -11.86
N LEU A 161 -21.41 9.97 -11.70
CA LEU A 161 -20.40 10.19 -12.72
C LEU A 161 -19.55 8.92 -12.91
N ASN A 162 -19.30 8.56 -14.16
CA ASN A 162 -18.38 7.46 -14.46
C ASN A 162 -16.94 7.95 -14.44
N LEU A 163 -16.09 7.23 -13.73
CA LEU A 163 -14.65 7.48 -13.74
C LEU A 163 -14.06 6.99 -15.07
N PRO A 164 -13.37 7.85 -15.85
CA PRO A 164 -12.81 7.42 -17.12
C PRO A 164 -11.71 6.37 -16.92
N SER A 165 -11.80 5.25 -17.63
CA SER A 165 -10.80 4.17 -17.57
C SER A 165 -9.39 4.63 -17.98
N ARG A 166 -9.30 5.70 -18.80
CA ARG A 166 -8.03 6.30 -19.23
C ARG A 166 -7.21 6.88 -18.08
N LEU A 167 -7.86 7.22 -16.97
CA LEU A 167 -7.17 7.74 -15.79
C LEU A 167 -6.37 6.66 -15.06
N SER A 168 -6.64 5.38 -15.31
CA SER A 168 -6.00 4.29 -14.58
C SER A 168 -5.96 4.58 -13.07
N ILE A 169 -4.81 4.49 -12.40
CA ILE A 169 -4.66 4.85 -10.99
C ILE A 169 -3.98 6.21 -10.75
N TRP A 170 -3.89 7.10 -11.78
CA TRP A 170 -3.33 8.44 -11.59
C TRP A 170 -3.95 9.25 -10.43
N PRO A 171 -5.29 9.21 -10.19
CA PRO A 171 -5.85 9.87 -9.05
C PRO A 171 -5.32 9.33 -7.71
N ALA A 172 -5.09 8.01 -7.61
CA ALA A 172 -4.47 7.43 -6.43
C ALA A 172 -3.01 7.86 -6.25
N VAL A 173 -2.26 8.04 -7.36
CA VAL A 173 -0.90 8.60 -7.34
C VAL A 173 -0.90 9.99 -6.70
N VAL A 174 -1.84 10.86 -7.10
CA VAL A 174 -1.96 12.21 -6.54
C VAL A 174 -2.32 12.17 -5.05
N LEU A 175 -3.27 11.31 -4.65
CA LEU A 175 -3.63 11.18 -3.24
C LEU A 175 -2.49 10.61 -2.40
N MET A 176 -1.72 9.65 -2.94
CA MET A 176 -0.55 9.11 -2.25
C MET A 176 0.54 10.17 -2.12
N ALA A 177 0.82 10.95 -3.16
CA ALA A 177 1.76 12.06 -3.10
C ALA A 177 1.32 13.12 -2.07
N ALA A 178 0.04 13.42 -1.99
CA ALA A 178 -0.50 14.33 -0.98
C ALA A 178 -0.35 13.78 0.45
N PHE A 179 -0.58 12.48 0.65
CA PHE A 179 -0.33 11.81 1.93
C PHE A 179 1.15 11.84 2.32
N GLN A 180 2.04 11.51 1.40
CA GLN A 180 3.49 11.58 1.65
C GLN A 180 3.93 13.03 1.89
N GLY A 181 3.34 14.00 1.18
CA GLY A 181 3.55 15.42 1.44
C GLY A 181 3.14 15.82 2.86
N PHE A 182 2.01 15.33 3.35
CA PHE A 182 1.61 15.52 4.75
C PHE A 182 2.64 14.91 5.71
N VAL A 183 3.05 13.67 5.49
CA VAL A 183 4.00 12.97 6.38
C VAL A 183 5.35 13.65 6.43
N LEU A 184 5.85 14.16 5.29
CA LEU A 184 7.20 14.72 5.16
C LEU A 184 7.28 16.22 5.44
N ALA A 185 6.24 16.98 5.08
CA ALA A 185 6.27 18.44 5.15
C ALA A 185 5.54 19.03 6.36
N ASP A 186 4.64 18.28 6.99
CA ASP A 186 3.95 18.74 8.19
C ASP A 186 4.93 18.82 9.38
N THR A 187 4.83 19.87 10.17
CA THR A 187 5.71 20.11 11.32
C THR A 187 5.46 19.14 12.48
N ALA A 188 4.27 18.56 12.55
CA ALA A 188 3.86 17.68 13.63
C ALA A 188 2.90 16.56 13.12
N PRO A 189 3.35 15.66 12.23
CA PRO A 189 2.50 14.62 11.65
C PRO A 189 2.04 13.57 12.67
N ASN A 190 2.67 13.54 13.85
CA ASN A 190 2.31 12.66 14.96
C ASN A 190 1.36 13.33 15.98
N ASP A 191 1.05 14.62 15.81
CA ASP A 191 0.11 15.31 16.69
C ASP A 191 -1.28 14.68 16.57
N PRO A 192 -1.88 14.23 17.70
CA PRO A 192 -3.14 13.49 17.66
C PRO A 192 -4.30 14.25 17.04
N ASP A 193 -4.44 15.54 17.35
CA ASP A 193 -5.54 16.37 16.83
C ASP A 193 -5.40 16.55 15.31
N ARG A 194 -4.20 16.86 14.85
CA ARG A 194 -3.91 17.05 13.42
C ARG A 194 -4.12 15.76 12.63
N LEU A 195 -3.62 14.65 13.15
CA LEU A 195 -3.77 13.34 12.53
C LEU A 195 -5.25 12.91 12.49
N ALA A 196 -6.02 13.20 13.55
CA ALA A 196 -7.44 12.92 13.59
C ALA A 196 -8.23 13.74 12.56
N VAL A 197 -7.92 15.04 12.43
CA VAL A 197 -8.53 15.93 11.42
C VAL A 197 -8.18 15.44 10.01
N PHE A 198 -6.91 15.07 9.77
CA PHE A 198 -6.48 14.52 8.48
C PHE A 198 -7.22 13.22 8.16
N ALA A 199 -7.28 12.27 9.09
CA ALA A 199 -7.98 11.00 8.93
C ALA A 199 -9.47 11.19 8.66
N LEU A 200 -10.12 12.12 9.39
CA LEU A 200 -11.53 12.46 9.19
C LEU A 200 -11.78 13.08 7.81
N GLY A 201 -10.92 14.03 7.40
CA GLY A 201 -10.99 14.66 6.08
C GLY A 201 -10.81 13.65 4.94
N TYR A 202 -9.83 12.76 5.08
CA TYR A 202 -9.61 11.68 4.12
C TYR A 202 -10.80 10.71 4.05
N TRP A 203 -11.38 10.37 5.20
CA TRP A 203 -12.58 9.53 5.26
C TRP A 203 -13.78 10.19 4.57
N ALA A 204 -14.02 11.48 4.84
CA ALA A 204 -15.08 12.25 4.18
C ALA A 204 -14.87 12.36 2.67
N LEU A 205 -13.63 12.62 2.21
CA LEU A 205 -13.27 12.65 0.80
C LEU A 205 -13.59 11.30 0.13
N THR A 206 -13.20 10.20 0.77
CA THR A 206 -13.42 8.85 0.23
C THR A 206 -14.90 8.50 0.17
N LEU A 207 -15.68 8.81 1.20
CA LEU A 207 -17.13 8.62 1.18
C LEU A 207 -17.81 9.47 0.09
N GLY A 208 -17.43 10.74 -0.03
CA GLY A 208 -17.91 11.62 -1.09
C GLY A 208 -17.59 11.09 -2.48
N GLY A 209 -16.35 10.65 -2.69
CA GLY A 209 -15.92 10.07 -3.95
C GLY A 209 -16.67 8.78 -4.31
N MET A 210 -16.88 7.89 -3.34
CA MET A 210 -17.68 6.68 -3.56
C MET A 210 -19.13 6.98 -3.89
N THR A 211 -19.71 8.06 -3.35
CA THR A 211 -21.07 8.47 -3.68
C THR A 211 -21.19 9.03 -5.09
N VAL A 212 -20.19 9.75 -5.56
CA VAL A 212 -20.20 10.38 -6.89
C VAL A 212 -19.84 9.39 -7.99
N PHE A 213 -18.74 8.63 -7.81
CA PHE A 213 -18.14 7.79 -8.85
C PHE A 213 -18.44 6.29 -8.70
N GLY A 214 -19.13 5.91 -7.63
CA GLY A 214 -19.39 4.53 -7.30
C GLY A 214 -18.24 3.89 -6.51
N ARG A 215 -18.61 3.04 -5.56
CA ARG A 215 -17.70 2.41 -4.61
C ARG A 215 -16.54 1.64 -5.28
N GLU A 216 -16.86 0.80 -6.27
CA GLU A 216 -15.83 -0.04 -6.88
C GLU A 216 -14.83 0.75 -7.71
N ALA A 217 -15.29 1.72 -8.50
CA ALA A 217 -14.43 2.56 -9.30
C ALA A 217 -13.51 3.41 -8.42
N TRP A 218 -14.07 4.01 -7.37
CA TRP A 218 -13.31 4.83 -6.42
C TRP A 218 -12.21 4.04 -5.71
N LEU A 219 -12.54 2.90 -5.12
CA LEU A 219 -11.58 2.08 -4.37
C LEU A 219 -10.50 1.44 -5.26
N LYS A 220 -10.80 1.22 -6.55
CA LYS A 220 -9.83 0.61 -7.48
C LYS A 220 -8.89 1.62 -8.14
N GLN A 221 -9.32 2.89 -8.32
CA GLN A 221 -8.60 3.86 -9.14
C GLN A 221 -8.17 5.11 -8.39
N VAL A 222 -8.84 5.47 -7.30
CA VAL A 222 -8.67 6.77 -6.63
C VAL A 222 -8.19 6.63 -5.19
N GLU A 223 -8.80 5.74 -4.41
CA GLU A 223 -8.46 5.59 -3.00
C GLU A 223 -7.08 4.94 -2.86
N CYS A 224 -6.10 5.76 -2.45
CA CYS A 224 -4.68 5.41 -2.54
C CYS A 224 -4.29 4.22 -1.64
N PHE A 225 -4.92 4.04 -0.48
CA PHE A 225 -4.61 2.90 0.40
C PHE A 225 -5.20 1.59 -0.11
N SER A 226 -6.38 1.61 -0.73
CA SER A 226 -6.91 0.40 -1.39
C SER A 226 -6.04 -0.01 -2.58
N VAL A 227 -5.54 0.95 -3.35
CA VAL A 227 -4.58 0.68 -4.43
C VAL A 227 -3.26 0.16 -3.87
N LEU A 228 -2.73 0.79 -2.82
CA LEU A 228 -1.51 0.40 -2.13
C LEU A 228 -1.58 -1.06 -1.65
N PHE A 229 -2.62 -1.38 -0.87
CA PHE A 229 -2.77 -2.73 -0.32
C PHE A 229 -3.13 -3.78 -1.38
N ALA A 230 -3.74 -3.40 -2.48
CA ALA A 230 -3.92 -4.28 -3.63
C ALA A 230 -2.59 -4.62 -4.31
N LEU A 231 -1.70 -3.63 -4.48
CA LEU A 231 -0.35 -3.84 -5.07
C LEU A 231 0.55 -4.65 -4.14
N ILE A 232 0.60 -4.32 -2.85
CA ILE A 232 1.34 -5.09 -1.84
C ILE A 232 0.83 -6.53 -1.77
N GLY A 233 -0.48 -6.71 -1.87
CA GLY A 233 -1.12 -8.02 -1.90
C GLY A 233 -0.68 -8.93 -3.06
N LEU A 234 0.01 -8.41 -4.08
CA LEU A 234 0.60 -9.21 -5.16
C LEU A 234 1.81 -10.03 -4.70
N ILE A 235 2.45 -9.62 -3.61
CA ILE A 235 3.57 -10.35 -3.00
C ILE A 235 3.05 -11.57 -2.24
N ARG A 236 1.80 -11.55 -1.78
CA ARG A 236 1.20 -12.55 -0.92
C ARG A 236 1.24 -13.96 -1.53
N MET A 237 1.50 -14.96 -0.66
CA MET A 237 1.59 -16.37 -1.03
C MET A 237 0.24 -16.94 -1.51
N GLY A 238 -0.85 -16.59 -0.84
CA GLY A 238 -2.20 -17.11 -1.12
C GLY A 238 -3.11 -16.16 -1.88
N ARG A 239 -3.79 -16.64 -2.94
CA ARG A 239 -4.86 -15.90 -3.65
C ARG A 239 -5.84 -16.85 -4.31
N SER A 240 -7.15 -16.61 -4.12
CA SER A 240 -8.23 -17.30 -4.86
C SER A 240 -8.03 -18.82 -4.97
N ASN A 241 -7.88 -19.51 -3.86
CA ASN A 241 -7.63 -20.97 -3.80
C ASN A 241 -6.31 -21.45 -4.46
N ARG A 242 -5.32 -20.57 -4.57
CA ARG A 242 -3.98 -20.92 -5.01
C ARG A 242 -2.95 -20.48 -3.97
N LEU A 243 -1.95 -21.29 -3.75
CA LEU A 243 -0.82 -20.99 -2.89
C LEU A 243 0.47 -21.09 -3.71
N GLY A 244 1.30 -20.07 -3.66
CA GLY A 244 2.59 -20.04 -4.34
C GLY A 244 3.64 -19.34 -3.50
N LEU A 245 4.86 -19.25 -4.02
CA LEU A 245 5.92 -18.48 -3.39
C LEU A 245 5.57 -16.99 -3.36
N PRO A 246 6.10 -16.20 -2.41
CA PRO A 246 5.89 -14.77 -2.39
C PRO A 246 6.22 -14.12 -3.75
N GLY A 247 5.31 -13.30 -4.27
CA GLY A 247 5.49 -12.64 -5.56
C GLY A 247 5.08 -13.44 -6.81
N TRP A 248 4.62 -14.69 -6.68
CA TRP A 248 4.15 -15.47 -7.83
C TRP A 248 3.08 -14.76 -8.67
N GLN A 249 2.30 -13.89 -8.04
CA GLN A 249 1.24 -13.13 -8.69
C GLN A 249 1.79 -12.04 -9.60
N LEU A 250 3.02 -11.54 -9.37
CA LEU A 250 3.68 -10.55 -10.20
C LEU A 250 4.06 -11.10 -11.58
N LEU A 251 4.22 -12.42 -11.71
CA LEU A 251 4.48 -13.09 -12.98
C LEU A 251 3.21 -13.27 -13.84
N GLN A 252 2.03 -13.08 -13.26
CA GLN A 252 0.80 -13.12 -14.04
C GLN A 252 0.74 -11.90 -14.96
N ASP A 253 0.33 -12.13 -16.21
CA ASP A 253 0.14 -11.08 -17.19
C ASP A 253 -0.93 -10.10 -16.67
N ARG A 254 -0.52 -8.86 -16.42
CA ARG A 254 -1.37 -7.77 -15.93
C ARG A 254 -1.05 -6.51 -16.68
N ASP A 255 -2.08 -5.78 -17.05
CA ASP A 255 -1.99 -4.46 -17.65
C ASP A 255 -1.58 -3.43 -16.58
N HIS A 256 -0.27 -3.43 -16.25
CA HIS A 256 0.32 -2.40 -15.42
C HIS A 256 0.87 -1.30 -16.33
N ASP A 257 0.35 -0.11 -16.17
CA ASP A 257 0.79 1.07 -16.90
C ASP A 257 1.81 1.90 -16.08
N LEU A 258 2.21 3.04 -16.64
CA LEU A 258 3.15 3.96 -16.01
C LEU A 258 2.66 4.46 -14.63
N SER A 259 1.35 4.60 -14.44
CA SER A 259 0.79 5.08 -13.18
C SER A 259 1.09 4.13 -12.02
N HIS A 260 1.05 2.81 -12.26
CA HIS A 260 1.42 1.80 -11.26
C HIS A 260 2.91 1.87 -10.90
N ALA A 261 3.78 2.08 -11.90
CA ALA A 261 5.21 2.21 -11.64
C ALA A 261 5.52 3.47 -10.81
N ILE A 262 4.90 4.61 -11.15
CA ILE A 262 5.06 5.86 -10.40
C ILE A 262 4.47 5.73 -9.00
N PHE A 263 3.33 5.08 -8.84
CA PHE A 263 2.73 4.85 -7.53
C PHE A 263 3.68 4.09 -6.59
N VAL A 264 4.33 3.03 -7.10
CA VAL A 264 5.32 2.26 -6.31
C VAL A 264 6.57 3.07 -5.97
N VAL A 265 6.99 3.99 -6.84
CA VAL A 265 8.17 4.84 -6.59
C VAL A 265 7.90 5.93 -5.53
N ILE A 266 6.65 6.40 -5.40
CA ILE A 266 6.27 7.45 -4.44
C ILE A 266 6.13 6.89 -3.01
N ILE A 267 5.84 5.61 -2.84
CA ILE A 267 5.72 4.97 -1.52
C ILE A 267 7.07 4.86 -0.84
#